data_eb44f69f6e545fbeca8c2790cedf7364
#
_entry.id   eb44f69f6e545fbeca8c2790cedf7364
#
_cell.length_a   1.000
_cell.length_b   1.000
_cell.length_c   1.000
_cell.angle_alpha   90.00
_cell.angle_beta   90.00
_cell.angle_gamma   90.00
#
_symmetry.space_group_name_H-M   'P 1'
#
loop_
_entity.id
_entity.type
_entity.pdbx_description
1 polymer ?
#
loop_
_entity_poly.entity_id
_entity_poly.type
_entity_poly.pdbx_seq_one_letter_code
_entity_poly.pdbx_strand_id
1 'polypeptide(L)'
;MSIVFGVLSLAFFAGTGCGPDSIAYQSFQDARVVSDLRLDGKIDGSTFADAKGVVILEIGGGGLGIGMMGGHGVAMRRLNDAWSAPLPLDYISGSIGLQIGGKTADIVLVFRSTEAFEDFVFDGTRFIAKASGTAIRATGTVGDPMKADDTTVISIIKGLYGGAVIGGLGVSIDEKLMLKSYGDGTNPHGVLDGSVGAMSGAESLWSELDR
;
A
#
# COMPACT_ATOMS: atom_id res chain seq x y z
N MET A 1 -17.01 6.59 -53.74
CA MET A 1 -17.41 6.79 -52.32
C MET A 1 -16.32 6.18 -51.48
N SER A 2 -15.29 7.00 -51.16
CA SER A 2 -14.07 6.55 -50.47
C SER A 2 -14.25 6.73 -48.98
N ILE A 3 -14.20 5.63 -48.26
CA ILE A 3 -14.26 5.60 -46.77
C ILE A 3 -12.83 5.81 -46.27
N VAL A 4 -12.57 6.96 -45.68
CA VAL A 4 -11.32 7.26 -45.01
C VAL A 4 -11.39 6.62 -43.59
N PHE A 5 -10.61 5.59 -43.38
CA PHE A 5 -10.35 5.03 -42.04
C PHE A 5 -9.41 5.98 -41.31
N GLY A 6 -9.98 6.77 -40.42
CA GLY A 6 -9.19 7.55 -39.46
C GLY A 6 -8.56 6.62 -38.44
N VAL A 7 -7.25 6.49 -38.49
CA VAL A 7 -6.46 5.81 -37.44
C VAL A 7 -6.47 6.73 -36.22
N LEU A 8 -7.24 6.36 -35.22
CA LEU A 8 -7.25 7.02 -33.92
C LEU A 8 -5.94 6.57 -33.19
N SER A 9 -4.91 7.41 -33.27
CA SER A 9 -3.70 7.22 -32.46
C SER A 9 -4.08 7.35 -31.00
N LEU A 10 -4.20 6.21 -30.32
CA LEU A 10 -4.26 6.16 -28.87
C LEU A 10 -2.87 6.55 -28.36
N ALA A 11 -2.70 7.80 -27.96
CA ALA A 11 -1.55 8.24 -27.21
C ALA A 11 -1.60 7.51 -25.84
N PHE A 12 -0.78 6.48 -25.70
CA PHE A 12 -0.46 5.88 -24.43
C PHE A 12 0.29 6.95 -23.62
N PHE A 13 -0.43 7.66 -22.77
CA PHE A 13 0.20 8.35 -21.65
C PHE A 13 0.73 7.25 -20.71
N ALA A 14 1.95 6.80 -20.96
CA ALA A 14 2.76 6.23 -19.93
C ALA A 14 3.02 7.35 -18.92
N GLY A 15 2.10 7.53 -17.97
CA GLY A 15 2.38 8.27 -16.77
C GLY A 15 3.53 7.55 -16.11
N THR A 16 4.74 8.04 -16.32
CA THR A 16 5.85 7.76 -15.42
C THR A 16 5.39 8.35 -14.09
N GLY A 17 4.72 7.52 -13.29
CA GLY A 17 4.46 7.84 -11.91
C GLY A 17 5.83 8.12 -11.31
N CYS A 18 6.10 9.38 -11.00
CA CYS A 18 7.27 9.76 -10.25
C CYS A 18 7.07 9.14 -8.88
N GLY A 19 7.74 8.01 -8.63
CA GLY A 19 7.78 7.40 -7.32
C GLY A 19 8.38 8.39 -6.30
N PRO A 20 8.26 8.11 -5.01
CA PRO A 20 8.80 8.98 -3.98
C PRO A 20 10.31 9.13 -4.16
N ASP A 21 10.79 10.38 -4.05
CA ASP A 21 12.21 10.68 -4.22
C ASP A 21 13.06 10.22 -3.02
N SER A 22 12.43 9.97 -1.88
CA SER A 22 13.09 9.52 -0.65
C SER A 22 12.12 8.80 0.28
N ILE A 23 12.66 7.92 1.12
CA ILE A 23 11.88 7.23 2.16
C ILE A 23 11.32 8.22 3.20
N ALA A 24 12.02 9.32 3.46
CA ALA A 24 11.53 10.37 4.36
C ALA A 24 10.25 11.02 3.81
N TYR A 25 10.21 11.30 2.51
CA TYR A 25 9.01 11.84 1.87
C TYR A 25 7.88 10.82 1.88
N GLN A 26 8.15 9.55 1.54
CA GLN A 26 7.16 8.49 1.60
C GLN A 26 6.61 8.32 3.02
N SER A 27 7.47 8.24 4.03
CA SER A 27 7.04 8.12 5.43
C SER A 27 6.17 9.30 5.89
N PHE A 28 6.45 10.50 5.41
CA PHE A 28 5.61 11.67 5.69
C PHE A 28 4.22 11.54 5.05
N GLN A 29 4.14 11.06 3.80
CA GLN A 29 2.86 10.84 3.13
C GLN A 29 2.07 9.73 3.83
N ASP A 30 2.72 8.62 4.17
CA ASP A 30 2.10 7.51 4.89
C ASP A 30 1.61 7.92 6.30
N ALA A 31 2.35 8.79 6.99
CA ALA A 31 1.90 9.39 8.26
C ALA A 31 0.61 10.19 8.08
N ARG A 32 0.47 10.92 6.97
CA ARG A 32 -0.76 11.66 6.65
C ARG A 32 -1.92 10.71 6.38
N VAL A 33 -1.68 9.59 5.67
CA VAL A 33 -2.71 8.55 5.46
C VAL A 33 -3.24 8.06 6.80
N VAL A 34 -2.35 7.70 7.74
CA VAL A 34 -2.75 7.24 9.08
C VAL A 34 -3.52 8.33 9.83
N SER A 35 -3.03 9.58 9.78
CA SER A 35 -3.67 10.73 10.42
C SER A 35 -5.08 10.99 9.86
N ASP A 36 -5.24 10.98 8.54
CA ASP A 36 -6.53 11.17 7.88
C ASP A 36 -7.53 10.07 8.25
N LEU A 37 -7.07 8.81 8.27
CA LEU A 37 -7.90 7.67 8.70
C LEU A 37 -8.32 7.78 10.18
N ARG A 38 -7.45 8.35 11.01
CA ARG A 38 -7.76 8.62 12.43
C ARG A 38 -8.80 9.73 12.58
N LEU A 39 -8.66 10.83 11.82
CA LEU A 39 -9.63 11.92 11.81
C LEU A 39 -11.01 11.45 11.33
N ASP A 40 -11.05 10.51 10.39
CA ASP A 40 -12.28 9.88 9.92
C ASP A 40 -12.84 8.80 10.88
N GLY A 41 -12.21 8.60 12.04
CA GLY A 41 -12.62 7.63 13.05
C GLY A 41 -12.46 6.17 12.64
N LYS A 42 -11.58 5.88 11.67
CA LYS A 42 -11.29 4.53 11.17
C LYS A 42 -10.14 3.87 11.92
N ILE A 43 -9.24 4.68 12.46
CA ILE A 43 -8.11 4.28 13.30
C ILE A 43 -8.31 4.88 14.68
N ASP A 44 -8.15 4.09 15.71
CA ASP A 44 -8.16 4.47 17.12
C ASP A 44 -6.86 4.05 17.82
N GLY A 45 -6.68 4.42 19.08
CA GLY A 45 -5.47 4.08 19.86
C GLY A 45 -5.22 2.58 20.02
N SER A 46 -6.22 1.71 19.81
CA SER A 46 -6.07 0.26 19.91
C SER A 46 -5.71 -0.41 18.59
N THR A 47 -5.83 0.31 17.47
CA THR A 47 -5.72 -0.27 16.13
C THR A 47 -4.38 -0.97 15.90
N PHE A 48 -3.29 -0.40 16.42
CA PHE A 48 -1.94 -0.92 16.27
C PHE A 48 -1.37 -1.61 17.52
N ALA A 49 -2.14 -1.71 18.61
CA ALA A 49 -1.66 -2.23 19.89
C ALA A 49 -1.08 -3.66 19.77
N ASP A 50 -1.78 -4.54 19.05
CA ASP A 50 -1.37 -5.95 18.88
C ASP A 50 -0.72 -6.21 17.51
N ALA A 51 -0.40 -5.13 16.75
CA ALA A 51 0.17 -5.28 15.43
C ALA A 51 1.58 -5.89 15.50
N LYS A 52 1.84 -6.88 14.64
CA LYS A 52 3.16 -7.46 14.38
C LYS A 52 3.83 -6.82 13.17
N GLY A 53 3.01 -6.29 12.27
CA GLY A 53 3.46 -5.51 11.13
C GLY A 53 2.35 -4.64 10.59
N VAL A 54 2.74 -3.61 9.87
CA VAL A 54 1.83 -2.70 9.18
C VAL A 54 2.33 -2.45 7.77
N VAL A 55 1.42 -2.37 6.81
CA VAL A 55 1.69 -1.92 5.45
C VAL A 55 0.76 -0.77 5.13
N ILE A 56 1.32 0.32 4.64
CA ILE A 56 0.58 1.51 4.24
C ILE A 56 0.83 1.73 2.76
N LEU A 57 -0.23 1.93 1.99
CA LEU A 57 -0.16 2.07 0.54
C LEU A 57 -1.03 3.24 0.09
N GLU A 58 -0.46 4.08 -0.74
CA GLU A 58 -1.16 5.08 -1.52
C GLU A 58 -1.28 4.57 -2.96
N ILE A 59 -2.49 4.27 -3.39
CA ILE A 59 -2.76 3.65 -4.69
C ILE A 59 -3.56 4.61 -5.55
N GLY A 60 -3.14 4.79 -6.78
CA GLY A 60 -3.85 5.58 -7.76
C GLY A 60 -3.94 4.88 -9.10
N GLY A 61 -4.93 5.22 -9.87
CA GLY A 61 -5.06 4.69 -11.21
C GLY A 61 -6.38 5.01 -11.88
N GLY A 62 -6.52 4.54 -13.10
CA GLY A 62 -7.72 4.73 -13.89
C GLY A 62 -7.66 3.98 -15.20
N GLY A 63 -8.71 4.07 -15.98
CA GLY A 63 -8.77 3.45 -17.31
C GLY A 63 -10.13 3.59 -17.97
N LEU A 64 -10.16 3.21 -19.24
CA LEU A 64 -11.37 3.06 -20.07
C LEU A 64 -11.37 1.62 -20.60
N GLY A 65 -12.12 0.73 -19.95
CA GLY A 65 -12.21 -0.68 -20.34
C GLY A 65 -11.06 -1.57 -19.84
N ILE A 66 -9.83 -1.08 -19.88
CA ILE A 66 -8.65 -1.68 -19.24
C ILE A 66 -8.12 -0.64 -18.26
N GLY A 67 -7.98 -1.03 -16.99
CA GLY A 67 -7.48 -0.15 -15.94
C GLY A 67 -6.11 -0.63 -15.45
N MET A 68 -5.25 0.33 -15.15
CA MET A 68 -4.02 0.10 -14.38
C MET A 68 -4.10 0.87 -13.07
N MET A 69 -3.66 0.22 -12.01
CA MET A 69 -3.47 0.84 -10.71
C MET A 69 -2.02 0.63 -10.30
N GLY A 70 -1.43 1.68 -9.79
CA GLY A 70 -0.09 1.65 -9.24
C GLY A 70 -0.03 2.49 -7.98
N GLY A 71 0.99 2.32 -7.21
CA GLY A 71 1.15 3.07 -5.98
C GLY A 71 2.44 2.73 -5.27
N HIS A 72 2.66 3.41 -4.17
CA HIS A 72 3.84 3.29 -3.33
C HIS A 72 3.41 3.23 -1.88
N GLY A 73 4.29 2.82 -1.03
CA GLY A 73 4.06 2.80 0.40
C GLY A 73 5.21 2.20 1.16
N VAL A 74 4.96 1.82 2.39
CA VAL A 74 5.96 1.19 3.25
C VAL A 74 5.40 0.00 4.01
N ALA A 75 6.29 -0.93 4.33
CA ALA A 75 6.06 -1.96 5.34
C ALA A 75 6.92 -1.65 6.57
N MET A 76 6.36 -1.87 7.75
CA MET A 76 7.10 -1.80 9.01
C MET A 76 6.71 -2.94 9.94
N ARG A 77 7.70 -3.49 10.63
CA ARG A 77 7.54 -4.57 11.61
C ARG A 77 7.61 -4.03 13.03
N ARG A 78 6.81 -4.60 13.92
CA ARG A 78 6.90 -4.31 15.35
C ARG A 78 8.10 -5.04 15.97
N LEU A 79 9.02 -4.27 16.55
CA LEU A 79 10.22 -4.75 17.24
C LEU A 79 10.06 -4.46 18.73
N ASN A 80 9.52 -5.43 19.49
CA ASN A 80 9.15 -5.20 20.88
C ASN A 80 8.24 -3.96 21.03
N ASP A 81 8.78 -2.89 21.60
CA ASP A 81 8.05 -1.63 21.86
C ASP A 81 8.29 -0.55 20.79
N ALA A 82 8.97 -0.88 19.70
CA ALA A 82 9.29 0.08 18.63
C ALA A 82 8.91 -0.47 17.26
N TRP A 83 8.88 0.41 16.26
CA TRP A 83 8.74 0.03 14.86
C TRP A 83 10.10 -0.04 14.17
N SER A 84 10.22 -0.96 13.20
CA SER A 84 11.39 -1.04 12.33
C SER A 84 11.56 0.23 11.48
N ALA A 85 12.67 0.31 10.77
CA ALA A 85 12.80 1.21 9.65
C ALA A 85 11.73 0.91 8.58
N PRO A 86 11.21 1.92 7.86
CA PRO A 86 10.23 1.72 6.80
C PRO A 86 10.86 1.06 5.56
N LEU A 87 10.37 -0.11 5.18
CA LEU A 87 10.76 -0.81 3.95
C LEU A 87 9.88 -0.31 2.80
N PRO A 88 10.44 0.36 1.77
CA PRO A 88 9.65 0.89 0.69
C PRO A 88 9.07 -0.22 -0.20
N LEU A 89 7.81 -0.02 -0.60
CA LEU A 89 7.05 -0.95 -1.42
C LEU A 89 6.49 -0.26 -2.65
N ASP A 90 6.44 -1.02 -3.74
CA ASP A 90 5.69 -0.72 -4.95
C ASP A 90 4.43 -1.59 -5.04
N TYR A 91 3.37 -1.00 -5.58
CA TYR A 91 2.15 -1.70 -5.96
C TYR A 91 1.86 -1.49 -7.43
N ILE A 92 1.64 -2.56 -8.17
CA ILE A 92 1.18 -2.52 -9.56
C ILE A 92 0.12 -3.60 -9.74
N SER A 93 -1.04 -3.20 -10.24
CA SER A 93 -2.11 -4.12 -10.61
C SER A 93 -2.77 -3.71 -11.91
N GLY A 94 -3.01 -4.70 -12.76
CA GLY A 94 -3.85 -4.56 -13.94
C GLY A 94 -5.26 -5.10 -13.65
N SER A 95 -6.29 -4.40 -14.08
CA SER A 95 -7.66 -4.87 -14.04
C SER A 95 -8.32 -4.77 -15.41
N ILE A 96 -9.04 -5.82 -15.80
CA ILE A 96 -9.88 -5.83 -16.99
C ILE A 96 -11.33 -5.71 -16.53
N GLY A 97 -12.02 -4.66 -16.98
CA GLY A 97 -13.42 -4.45 -16.62
C GLY A 97 -13.94 -3.08 -17.07
N LEU A 98 -15.25 -2.87 -16.94
CA LEU A 98 -15.89 -1.57 -17.21
C LEU A 98 -15.51 -0.55 -16.12
N GLN A 99 -14.30 -0.04 -16.21
CA GLN A 99 -13.83 1.05 -15.34
C GLN A 99 -13.69 2.31 -16.18
N ILE A 100 -14.47 3.33 -15.85
CA ILE A 100 -14.39 4.67 -16.44
C ILE A 100 -14.05 5.63 -15.31
N GLY A 101 -12.89 6.28 -15.39
CA GLY A 101 -12.49 7.31 -14.43
C GLY A 101 -11.19 7.00 -13.67
N GLY A 102 -10.75 7.99 -12.90
CA GLY A 102 -9.64 7.88 -11.97
C GLY A 102 -10.12 7.59 -10.55
N LYS A 103 -9.35 6.84 -9.81
CA LYS A 103 -9.57 6.60 -8.38
C LYS A 103 -8.26 6.56 -7.63
N THR A 104 -8.32 6.95 -6.38
CA THR A 104 -7.22 6.78 -5.43
C THR A 104 -7.72 6.00 -4.23
N ALA A 105 -6.85 5.26 -3.60
CA ALA A 105 -7.13 4.55 -2.36
C ALA A 105 -5.93 4.64 -1.43
N ASP A 106 -6.19 5.05 -0.21
CA ASP A 106 -5.25 5.01 0.89
C ASP A 106 -5.59 3.77 1.72
N ILE A 107 -4.64 2.88 1.90
CA ILE A 107 -4.85 1.56 2.49
C ILE A 107 -3.86 1.35 3.63
N VAL A 108 -4.36 0.93 4.78
CA VAL A 108 -3.55 0.45 5.89
C VAL A 108 -3.91 -1.01 6.16
N LEU A 109 -2.92 -1.89 6.06
CA LEU A 109 -3.03 -3.28 6.44
C LEU A 109 -2.35 -3.47 7.79
N VAL A 110 -3.08 -4.00 8.76
CA VAL A 110 -2.56 -4.29 10.10
C VAL A 110 -2.51 -5.79 10.29
N PHE A 111 -1.31 -6.32 10.41
CA PHE A 111 -1.05 -7.75 10.57
C PHE A 111 -0.87 -8.08 12.06
N ARG A 112 -1.59 -9.08 12.54
CA ARG A 112 -1.48 -9.60 13.91
C ARG A 112 -0.59 -10.83 14.01
N SER A 113 -0.19 -11.39 12.88
CA SER A 113 0.75 -12.49 12.75
C SER A 113 2.01 -12.03 12.00
N THR A 114 3.18 -12.38 12.54
CA THR A 114 4.46 -12.11 11.87
C THR A 114 4.57 -12.90 10.56
N GLU A 115 4.11 -14.16 10.55
CA GLU A 115 4.09 -15.04 9.39
C GLU A 115 3.25 -14.40 8.27
N ALA A 116 2.01 -13.97 8.57
CA ALA A 116 1.14 -13.34 7.58
C ALA A 116 1.73 -12.03 7.03
N PHE A 117 2.45 -11.27 7.84
CA PHE A 117 3.15 -10.06 7.42
C PHE A 117 4.32 -10.39 6.47
N GLU A 118 5.15 -11.35 6.83
CA GLU A 118 6.31 -11.78 6.03
C GLU A 118 5.88 -12.39 4.70
N ASP A 119 4.88 -13.27 4.70
CA ASP A 119 4.29 -13.86 3.50
C ASP A 119 3.77 -12.76 2.54
N PHE A 120 3.13 -11.74 3.10
CA PHE A 120 2.63 -10.63 2.27
C PHE A 120 3.77 -9.80 1.66
N VAL A 121 4.79 -9.47 2.44
CA VAL A 121 5.87 -8.56 2.03
C VAL A 121 6.89 -9.26 1.14
N PHE A 122 7.25 -10.50 1.45
CA PHE A 122 8.37 -11.19 0.79
C PHE A 122 7.93 -12.23 -0.25
N ASP A 123 6.86 -12.95 0.02
CA ASP A 123 6.42 -14.05 -0.87
C ASP A 123 5.44 -13.58 -1.94
N GLY A 124 5.08 -12.29 -1.93
CA GLY A 124 4.13 -11.71 -2.87
C GLY A 124 2.74 -12.32 -2.75
N THR A 125 2.41 -12.87 -1.59
CA THR A 125 1.11 -13.47 -1.31
C THR A 125 0.01 -12.42 -1.46
N ARG A 126 -0.96 -12.72 -2.31
CA ARG A 126 -2.02 -11.78 -2.64
C ARG A 126 -3.03 -11.71 -1.51
N PHE A 127 -3.22 -10.53 -1.00
CA PHE A 127 -4.29 -10.22 -0.08
C PHE A 127 -5.58 -9.96 -0.85
N ILE A 128 -6.67 -10.62 -0.48
CA ILE A 128 -7.99 -10.41 -1.08
C ILE A 128 -8.92 -9.84 -0.02
N ALA A 129 -9.27 -8.56 -0.16
CA ALA A 129 -10.30 -7.93 0.64
C ALA A 129 -11.47 -7.52 -0.24
N LYS A 130 -12.67 -7.76 0.24
CA LYS A 130 -13.89 -7.20 -0.37
C LYS A 130 -14.30 -5.97 0.43
N ALA A 131 -14.23 -4.83 -0.23
CA ALA A 131 -14.60 -3.57 0.36
C ALA A 131 -15.68 -2.90 -0.50
N SER A 132 -16.73 -2.41 0.13
CA SER A 132 -17.79 -1.61 -0.50
C SER A 132 -18.03 -0.33 0.29
N GLY A 133 -17.90 0.82 -0.38
CA GLY A 133 -18.08 2.14 0.23
C GLY A 133 -16.85 3.03 0.14
N THR A 134 -16.95 4.25 0.67
CA THR A 134 -15.89 5.27 0.60
C THR A 134 -14.86 5.17 1.71
N ALA A 135 -15.19 4.48 2.80
CA ALA A 135 -14.27 4.22 3.91
C ALA A 135 -14.65 2.90 4.59
N ILE A 136 -13.70 2.00 4.76
CA ILE A 136 -13.98 0.63 5.17
C ILE A 136 -12.95 0.17 6.19
N ARG A 137 -13.47 -0.51 7.21
CA ARG A 137 -12.71 -1.43 8.03
C ARG A 137 -13.20 -2.83 7.70
N ALA A 138 -12.34 -3.66 7.16
CA ALA A 138 -12.63 -5.05 6.83
C ALA A 138 -11.52 -5.95 7.36
N THR A 139 -11.84 -7.18 7.69
CA THR A 139 -10.85 -8.23 7.95
C THR A 139 -10.59 -8.98 6.65
N GLY A 140 -9.37 -9.39 6.44
CA GLY A 140 -8.97 -10.16 5.27
C GLY A 140 -7.95 -11.23 5.64
N THR A 141 -7.69 -12.10 4.70
CA THR A 141 -6.74 -13.20 4.84
C THR A 141 -5.63 -13.08 3.81
N VAL A 142 -4.41 -13.39 4.22
CA VAL A 142 -3.26 -13.54 3.34
C VAL A 142 -3.19 -15.01 2.90
N GLY A 143 -3.22 -15.25 1.59
CA GLY A 143 -2.95 -16.56 0.96
C GLY A 143 -4.05 -17.61 1.06
N ASP A 144 -4.52 -17.97 2.24
CA ASP A 144 -5.51 -19.00 2.47
C ASP A 144 -6.83 -18.40 2.97
N PRO A 145 -7.95 -18.53 2.21
CA PRO A 145 -9.25 -18.05 2.67
C PRO A 145 -9.77 -18.73 3.94
N MET A 146 -9.12 -19.80 4.39
CA MET A 146 -9.46 -20.52 5.64
C MET A 146 -8.77 -19.96 6.88
N LYS A 147 -7.73 -19.13 6.73
CA LYS A 147 -7.08 -18.41 7.85
C LYS A 147 -7.69 -17.01 7.99
N ALA A 148 -8.90 -16.94 8.50
CA ALA A 148 -9.55 -15.66 8.80
C ALA A 148 -8.92 -15.02 10.05
N ASP A 149 -8.84 -13.69 10.07
CA ASP A 149 -8.59 -12.79 11.21
C ASP A 149 -7.16 -12.34 11.53
N ASP A 150 -6.13 -12.75 10.79
CA ASP A 150 -4.75 -12.29 11.06
C ASP A 150 -4.42 -10.89 10.50
N THR A 151 -5.29 -10.36 9.64
CA THR A 151 -5.06 -9.06 8.99
C THR A 151 -6.30 -8.19 9.01
N THR A 152 -6.18 -6.96 9.49
CA THR A 152 -7.21 -5.93 9.40
C THR A 152 -6.86 -4.96 8.28
N VAL A 153 -7.81 -4.70 7.38
CA VAL A 153 -7.68 -3.70 6.32
C VAL A 153 -8.47 -2.47 6.69
N ILE A 154 -7.84 -1.33 6.62
CA ILE A 154 -8.46 -0.03 6.81
C ILE A 154 -8.17 0.79 5.55
N SER A 155 -9.19 1.34 4.92
CA SER A 155 -8.98 2.10 3.69
C SER A 155 -9.93 3.28 3.55
N ILE A 156 -9.44 4.32 2.87
CA ILE A 156 -10.24 5.39 2.29
C ILE A 156 -10.10 5.30 0.77
N ILE A 157 -11.23 5.18 0.08
CA ILE A 157 -11.26 5.16 -1.38
C ILE A 157 -11.91 6.46 -1.85
N LYS A 158 -11.17 7.24 -2.63
CA LYS A 158 -11.61 8.52 -3.19
C LYS A 158 -11.78 8.36 -4.71
N GLY A 159 -12.91 8.84 -5.27
CA GLY A 159 -13.17 8.81 -6.72
C GLY A 159 -14.62 8.51 -7.09
N LEU A 160 -14.90 8.50 -8.40
CA LEU A 160 -16.27 8.41 -8.96
C LEU A 160 -16.93 7.01 -8.84
N TYR A 161 -16.31 6.05 -8.17
CA TYR A 161 -16.82 4.67 -8.12
C TYR A 161 -17.32 4.31 -6.71
N GLY A 162 -18.64 4.13 -6.59
CA GLY A 162 -19.25 3.54 -5.41
C GLY A 162 -19.20 2.00 -5.46
N GLY A 163 -18.12 1.43 -4.99
CA GLY A 163 -17.96 -0.03 -4.90
C GLY A 163 -16.57 -0.46 -5.36
N ALA A 164 -15.63 -0.51 -4.44
CA ALA A 164 -14.32 -1.04 -4.76
C ALA A 164 -14.19 -2.46 -4.23
N VAL A 165 -13.95 -3.38 -5.15
CA VAL A 165 -13.35 -4.67 -4.80
C VAL A 165 -11.85 -4.43 -4.79
N ILE A 166 -11.23 -4.43 -3.61
CA ILE A 166 -9.79 -4.52 -3.50
C ILE A 166 -9.45 -6.00 -3.74
N GLY A 167 -9.42 -6.39 -5.01
CA GLY A 167 -9.07 -7.73 -5.40
C GLY A 167 -7.58 -7.85 -5.64
N GLY A 168 -6.92 -8.77 -4.93
CA GLY A 168 -5.54 -9.14 -5.23
C GLY A 168 -4.51 -8.03 -4.99
N LEU A 169 -4.40 -7.51 -3.77
CA LEU A 169 -3.27 -6.69 -3.37
C LEU A 169 -2.02 -7.57 -3.32
N GLY A 170 -1.07 -7.30 -4.20
CA GLY A 170 0.27 -7.85 -4.13
C GLY A 170 1.25 -6.68 -4.21
N VAL A 171 2.28 -6.72 -3.40
CA VAL A 171 3.32 -5.71 -3.37
C VAL A 171 4.65 -6.30 -3.82
N SER A 172 5.56 -5.43 -4.20
CA SER A 172 6.97 -5.74 -4.39
C SER A 172 7.82 -4.71 -3.65
N ILE A 173 9.02 -5.10 -3.27
CA ILE A 173 9.96 -4.17 -2.64
C ILE A 173 10.45 -3.18 -3.69
N ASP A 174 10.40 -1.88 -3.41
CA ASP A 174 11.11 -0.87 -4.19
C ASP A 174 12.59 -0.90 -3.83
N GLU A 175 13.32 -1.85 -4.47
CA GLU A 175 14.75 -2.02 -4.24
C GLU A 175 15.54 -0.75 -4.53
N LYS A 176 15.13 0.01 -5.56
CA LYS A 176 15.81 1.24 -5.94
C LYS A 176 15.73 2.30 -4.83
N LEU A 177 14.55 2.52 -4.29
CA LEU A 177 14.35 3.46 -3.18
C LEU A 177 15.01 2.94 -1.91
N MET A 178 14.94 1.64 -1.64
CA MET A 178 15.58 1.01 -0.49
C MET A 178 17.10 1.22 -0.52
N LEU A 179 17.78 0.85 -1.61
CA LEU A 179 19.23 1.00 -1.74
C LEU A 179 19.66 2.46 -1.73
N LYS A 180 18.89 3.35 -2.37
CA LYS A 180 19.12 4.79 -2.32
C LYS A 180 19.04 5.34 -0.89
N SER A 181 18.15 4.79 -0.07
CA SER A 181 17.88 5.30 1.28
C SER A 181 18.79 4.71 2.34
N TYR A 182 19.07 3.42 2.25
CA TYR A 182 19.81 2.68 3.28
C TYR A 182 21.23 2.28 2.87
N GLY A 183 21.59 2.49 1.60
CA GLY A 183 22.90 2.18 1.03
C GLY A 183 22.94 0.85 0.28
N ASP A 184 23.97 0.72 -0.55
CA ASP A 184 24.20 -0.47 -1.35
C ASP A 184 24.43 -1.71 -0.46
N GLY A 185 23.84 -2.84 -0.88
CA GLY A 185 23.94 -4.10 -0.15
C GLY A 185 22.95 -4.24 1.02
N THR A 186 22.06 -3.26 1.22
CA THR A 186 20.98 -3.39 2.21
C THR A 186 20.08 -4.58 1.88
N ASN A 187 19.83 -5.39 2.90
CA ASN A 187 18.89 -6.51 2.83
C ASN A 187 17.52 -6.07 3.36
N PRO A 188 16.42 -6.33 2.63
CA PRO A 188 15.08 -6.02 3.10
C PRO A 188 14.73 -6.60 4.48
N HIS A 189 15.17 -7.83 4.77
CA HIS A 189 14.99 -8.40 6.10
C HIS A 189 15.71 -7.59 7.18
N GLY A 190 16.92 -7.06 6.88
CA GLY A 190 17.67 -6.22 7.81
C GLY A 190 16.98 -4.88 8.09
N VAL A 191 16.21 -4.33 7.15
CA VAL A 191 15.38 -3.14 7.37
C VAL A 191 14.28 -3.45 8.39
N LEU A 192 13.64 -4.62 8.27
CA LEU A 192 12.49 -4.99 9.10
C LEU A 192 12.88 -5.62 10.44
N ASP A 193 14.09 -6.17 10.60
CA ASP A 193 14.54 -6.77 11.87
C ASP A 193 15.29 -5.78 12.78
N GLY A 194 15.50 -4.55 12.31
CA GLY A 194 16.17 -3.50 13.05
C GLY A 194 17.70 -3.50 12.95
N SER A 195 18.29 -4.39 12.11
CA SER A 195 19.74 -4.39 11.84
C SER A 195 20.17 -3.17 11.03
N VAL A 196 19.25 -2.61 10.26
CA VAL A 196 19.44 -1.35 9.53
C VAL A 196 18.76 -0.22 10.31
N GLY A 197 19.54 0.79 10.68
CA GLY A 197 19.01 1.96 11.38
C GLY A 197 18.05 2.75 10.50
N ALA A 198 17.02 3.30 11.11
CA ALA A 198 16.08 4.15 10.37
C ALA A 198 16.74 5.44 9.91
N MET A 199 16.38 5.89 8.72
CA MET A 199 16.73 7.21 8.25
C MET A 199 15.88 8.29 8.93
N SER A 200 16.44 9.49 9.02
CA SER A 200 15.69 10.67 9.46
C SER A 200 14.45 10.86 8.57
N GLY A 201 13.30 11.14 9.19
CA GLY A 201 12.02 11.32 8.51
C GLY A 201 11.01 10.19 8.76
N ALA A 202 11.42 9.06 9.34
CA ALA A 202 10.50 8.02 9.77
C ALA A 202 9.74 8.37 11.06
N GLU A 203 10.21 9.34 11.83
CA GLU A 203 9.69 9.70 13.14
C GLU A 203 8.22 10.16 13.10
N SER A 204 7.82 10.85 12.03
CA SER A 204 6.43 11.27 11.85
C SER A 204 5.49 10.07 11.73
N LEU A 205 5.90 9.04 11.00
CA LEU A 205 5.12 7.84 10.81
C LEU A 205 5.07 7.00 12.10
N TRP A 206 6.20 6.81 12.77
CA TRP A 206 6.22 6.14 14.07
C TRP A 206 5.30 6.80 15.08
N SER A 207 5.36 8.15 15.16
CA SER A 207 4.50 8.92 16.05
C SER A 207 3.01 8.70 15.77
N GLU A 208 2.61 8.55 14.51
CA GLU A 208 1.21 8.26 14.17
C GLU A 208 0.80 6.82 14.49
N LEU A 209 1.72 5.85 14.41
CA LEU A 209 1.43 4.46 14.73
C LEU A 209 1.40 4.18 16.23
N ASP A 210 2.10 4.98 17.04
CA ASP A 210 2.17 4.83 18.51
C ASP A 210 1.11 5.67 19.26
N ARG A 211 0.28 6.44 18.55
CA ARG A 211 -0.85 7.21 19.08
C ARG A 211 -2.08 6.33 19.25
#